data_3aad002383084d8199f1171fb64eb75e
#
_entry.id   3aad002383084d8199f1171fb64eb75e
#
_cell.length_a   1.000
_cell.length_b   1.000
_cell.length_c   1.000
_cell.angle_alpha   90.00
_cell.angle_beta   90.00
_cell.angle_gamma   90.00
#
_symmetry.space_group_name_H-M   'P 1'
#
loop_
_entity.id
_entity.type
_entity.pdbx_description
1 polymer ?
#
loop_
_entity_poly.entity_id
_entity_poly.type
_entity_poly.pdbx_seq_one_letter_code
_entity_poly.pdbx_strand_id
1 'polypeptide(L)'
;SGAGYGLLMWLALARLTGAWSIGPVPGLVACLLALALVTTGLMSSTFHLGHPERAWRAFTQWRSSWLSREGVAAVLTYPFALVFTAGWIWDGITPTMMTAAAAGTLVLSLVTVYTTSMIYASLKTIPRWSNGFVSPVYLLCARASGGLLFAGVLSLSGAAGMNEMILLLAVLLVAWVVKVYYWRYIDTARAESDAGTATGLGHLGKVTQLEAPHTSENYLLKEMGYQVAQKHARKLRRYAFILGLVVPVV
;
A
#
# COMPACT_ATOMS: atom_id res chain seq x y z
N SER A 1 6.18 3.11 1.75
CA SER A 1 6.14 1.80 2.44
C SER A 1 5.67 0.66 1.51
N GLY A 2 4.62 0.83 0.67
CA GLY A 2 4.06 -0.24 -0.16
C GLY A 2 5.07 -0.98 -1.06
N ALA A 3 5.93 -0.25 -1.78
CA ALA A 3 6.97 -0.85 -2.61
C ALA A 3 8.01 -1.63 -1.79
N GLY A 4 8.35 -1.14 -0.58
CA GLY A 4 9.25 -1.84 0.34
C GLY A 4 8.65 -3.16 0.83
N TYR A 5 7.40 -3.15 1.29
CA TYR A 5 6.70 -4.40 1.65
C TYR A 5 6.56 -5.35 0.46
N GLY A 6 6.26 -4.83 -0.73
CA GLY A 6 6.21 -5.63 -1.95
C GLY A 6 7.54 -6.30 -2.29
N LEU A 7 8.66 -5.58 -2.14
CA LEU A 7 10.00 -6.14 -2.33
C LEU A 7 10.31 -7.23 -1.28
N LEU A 8 10.00 -6.99 0.01
CA LEU A 8 10.13 -8.01 1.07
C LEU A 8 9.32 -9.27 0.74
N MET A 9 8.09 -9.11 0.22
CA MET A 9 7.26 -10.25 -0.17
C MET A 9 7.90 -11.07 -1.29
N TRP A 10 8.51 -10.43 -2.31
CA TRP A 10 9.17 -11.14 -3.40
C TRP A 10 10.44 -11.84 -2.95
N LEU A 11 11.29 -11.19 -2.14
CA LEU A 11 12.49 -11.78 -1.56
C LEU A 11 12.16 -12.98 -0.66
N ALA A 12 11.13 -12.83 0.17
CA ALA A 12 10.66 -13.92 1.02
C ALA A 12 10.12 -15.10 0.20
N LEU A 13 9.35 -14.86 -0.85
CA LEU A 13 8.89 -15.89 -1.78
C LEU A 13 10.07 -16.58 -2.48
N ALA A 14 11.08 -15.84 -2.93
CA ALA A 14 12.27 -16.41 -3.52
C ALA A 14 12.95 -17.41 -2.57
N ARG A 15 13.07 -17.04 -1.30
CA ARG A 15 13.65 -17.91 -0.26
C ARG A 15 12.79 -19.13 0.02
N LEU A 16 11.47 -18.98 0.10
CA LEU A 16 10.53 -20.04 0.46
C LEU A 16 10.36 -21.08 -0.65
N THR A 17 10.35 -20.62 -1.90
CA THR A 17 10.11 -21.49 -3.06
C THR A 17 11.40 -22.07 -3.64
N GLY A 18 12.55 -21.40 -3.41
CA GLY A 18 13.80 -21.73 -4.09
C GLY A 18 13.78 -21.47 -5.61
N ALA A 19 12.75 -20.78 -6.11
CA ALA A 19 12.56 -20.57 -7.54
C ALA A 19 13.62 -19.67 -8.18
N TRP A 20 14.24 -18.80 -7.37
CA TRP A 20 15.23 -17.81 -7.85
C TRP A 20 16.50 -17.88 -7.03
N SER A 21 17.63 -18.00 -7.72
CA SER A 21 18.97 -18.02 -7.12
C SER A 21 19.46 -16.59 -6.95
N ILE A 22 19.28 -16.03 -5.76
CA ILE A 22 19.74 -14.67 -5.41
C ILE A 22 21.04 -14.79 -4.62
N GLY A 23 22.08 -14.08 -5.08
CA GLY A 23 23.36 -14.04 -4.37
C GLY A 23 23.26 -13.29 -3.03
N PRO A 24 24.22 -13.53 -2.10
CA PRO A 24 24.19 -12.93 -0.76
C PRO A 24 24.17 -11.40 -0.78
N VAL A 25 25.03 -10.78 -1.59
CA VAL A 25 25.15 -9.31 -1.67
C VAL A 25 23.88 -8.67 -2.27
N PRO A 26 23.38 -9.09 -3.44
CA PRO A 26 22.11 -8.58 -3.96
C PRO A 26 20.94 -8.79 -3.00
N GLY A 27 20.85 -9.93 -2.33
CA GLY A 27 19.81 -10.22 -1.35
C GLY A 27 19.85 -9.28 -0.14
N LEU A 28 21.05 -9.07 0.41
CA LEU A 28 21.27 -8.12 1.52
C LEU A 28 20.88 -6.69 1.11
N VAL A 29 21.40 -6.20 -0.01
CA VAL A 29 21.14 -4.84 -0.50
C VAL A 29 19.64 -4.65 -0.75
N ALA A 30 18.98 -5.63 -1.34
CA ALA A 30 17.55 -5.59 -1.59
C ALA A 30 16.73 -5.55 -0.29
N CYS A 31 17.10 -6.34 0.73
CA CYS A 31 16.45 -6.30 2.04
C CYS A 31 16.65 -4.93 2.73
N LEU A 32 17.86 -4.38 2.70
CA LEU A 32 18.16 -3.06 3.25
C LEU A 32 17.39 -1.95 2.53
N LEU A 33 17.32 -2.00 1.20
CA LEU A 33 16.50 -1.07 0.41
C LEU A 33 15.03 -1.18 0.79
N ALA A 34 14.50 -2.40 0.90
CA ALA A 34 13.12 -2.62 1.28
C ALA A 34 12.81 -2.06 2.68
N LEU A 35 13.68 -2.34 3.67
CA LEU A 35 13.55 -1.79 5.03
C LEU A 35 13.65 -0.26 5.04
N ALA A 36 14.56 0.33 4.27
CA ALA A 36 14.67 1.77 4.12
C ALA A 36 13.38 2.39 3.57
N LEU A 37 12.79 1.80 2.51
CA LEU A 37 11.53 2.24 1.92
C LEU A 37 10.34 2.09 2.89
N VAL A 38 10.31 1.01 3.66
CA VAL A 38 9.28 0.80 4.70
C VAL A 38 9.41 1.86 5.78
N THR A 39 10.61 2.00 6.35
CA THR A 39 10.89 2.94 7.45
C THR A 39 10.60 4.38 7.05
N THR A 40 11.11 4.81 5.89
CA THR A 40 10.86 6.18 5.38
C THR A 40 9.37 6.42 5.17
N GLY A 41 8.65 5.44 4.61
CA GLY A 41 7.21 5.56 4.41
C GLY A 41 6.42 5.64 5.72
N LEU A 42 6.77 4.84 6.74
CA LEU A 42 6.13 4.88 8.05
C LEU A 42 6.46 6.19 8.81
N MET A 43 7.71 6.64 8.77
CA MET A 43 8.11 7.92 9.36
C MET A 43 7.39 9.09 8.69
N SER A 44 7.32 9.12 7.36
CA SER A 44 6.58 10.14 6.62
C SER A 44 5.11 10.16 7.05
N SER A 45 4.48 9.00 7.25
CA SER A 45 3.11 8.90 7.75
C SER A 45 2.97 9.43 9.18
N THR A 46 3.95 9.15 10.05
CA THR A 46 3.95 9.62 11.44
C THR A 46 4.08 11.14 11.54
N PHE A 47 4.92 11.75 10.69
CA PHE A 47 5.09 13.22 10.70
C PHE A 47 3.87 13.99 10.19
N HIS A 48 2.91 13.34 9.54
CA HIS A 48 1.63 13.96 9.18
C HIS A 48 0.62 14.02 10.34
N LEU A 49 0.91 13.36 11.46
CA LEU A 49 0.08 13.46 12.65
C LEU A 49 0.19 14.86 13.28
N GLY A 50 -0.91 15.43 13.71
CA GLY A 50 -0.91 16.71 14.42
C GLY A 50 -0.08 16.68 15.73
N HIS A 51 0.10 15.50 16.32
CA HIS A 51 0.87 15.24 17.53
C HIS A 51 1.71 13.97 17.38
N PRO A 52 2.83 14.00 16.60
CA PRO A 52 3.67 12.83 16.34
C PRO A 52 4.22 12.17 17.63
N GLU A 53 4.48 12.96 18.66
CA GLU A 53 4.97 12.50 19.96
C GLU A 53 3.97 11.57 20.69
N ARG A 54 2.73 11.57 20.25
CA ARG A 54 1.67 10.70 20.79
C ARG A 54 1.38 9.47 19.94
N ALA A 55 2.15 9.25 18.86
CA ALA A 55 1.92 8.16 17.91
C ALA A 55 1.90 6.76 18.57
N TRP A 56 2.66 6.58 19.67
CA TRP A 56 2.67 5.33 20.44
C TRP A 56 1.29 4.93 21.00
N ARG A 57 0.37 5.91 21.20
CA ARG A 57 -1.00 5.62 21.63
C ARG A 57 -1.80 4.84 20.58
N ALA A 58 -1.39 4.91 19.33
CA ALA A 58 -2.01 4.12 18.27
C ALA A 58 -1.96 2.62 18.57
N PHE A 59 -0.93 2.11 19.26
CA PHE A 59 -0.81 0.68 19.58
C PHE A 59 -1.85 0.19 20.59
N THR A 60 -2.42 1.07 21.42
CA THR A 60 -3.35 0.67 22.49
C THR A 60 -4.72 0.26 21.97
N GLN A 61 -5.12 0.68 20.76
CA GLN A 61 -6.45 0.48 20.19
C GLN A 61 -6.50 -0.61 19.08
N TRP A 62 -5.58 -1.57 19.11
CA TRP A 62 -5.45 -2.57 18.06
C TRP A 62 -6.70 -3.43 17.84
N ARG A 63 -7.58 -3.56 18.84
CA ARG A 63 -8.84 -4.32 18.73
C ARG A 63 -9.91 -3.58 17.93
N SER A 64 -9.93 -2.25 17.94
CA SER A 64 -10.98 -1.41 17.37
C SER A 64 -10.54 -0.58 16.16
N SER A 65 -9.25 -0.23 16.06
CA SER A 65 -8.73 0.67 15.03
C SER A 65 -7.86 -0.05 13.99
N TRP A 66 -8.16 0.15 12.72
CA TRP A 66 -7.35 -0.37 11.62
C TRP A 66 -5.95 0.27 11.56
N LEU A 67 -5.85 1.57 11.87
CA LEU A 67 -4.57 2.27 11.99
C LEU A 67 -3.68 1.63 13.08
N SER A 68 -4.28 1.26 14.20
CA SER A 68 -3.59 0.55 15.29
C SER A 68 -3.08 -0.83 14.83
N ARG A 69 -3.92 -1.57 14.11
CA ARG A 69 -3.54 -2.89 13.56
C ARG A 69 -2.40 -2.78 12.56
N GLU A 70 -2.43 -1.77 11.70
CA GLU A 70 -1.31 -1.47 10.79
C GLU A 70 -0.03 -1.21 11.57
N GLY A 71 -0.06 -0.33 12.58
CA GLY A 71 1.10 -0.01 13.41
C GLY A 71 1.70 -1.24 14.09
N VAL A 72 0.84 -2.08 14.70
CA VAL A 72 1.27 -3.34 15.34
C VAL A 72 1.89 -4.29 14.31
N ALA A 73 1.24 -4.52 13.17
CA ALA A 73 1.75 -5.40 12.12
C ALA A 73 3.07 -4.89 11.54
N ALA A 74 3.18 -3.56 11.32
CA ALA A 74 4.39 -2.92 10.83
C ALA A 74 5.57 -3.15 11.79
N VAL A 75 5.38 -2.91 13.09
CA VAL A 75 6.43 -3.14 14.10
C VAL A 75 6.81 -4.61 14.18
N LEU A 76 5.82 -5.52 14.18
CA LEU A 76 6.08 -6.95 14.20
C LEU A 76 6.80 -7.47 12.95
N THR A 77 6.72 -6.77 11.82
CA THR A 77 7.46 -7.15 10.61
C THR A 77 8.97 -7.00 10.80
N TYR A 78 9.44 -6.00 11.56
CA TYR A 78 10.87 -5.72 11.69
C TYR A 78 11.71 -6.85 12.26
N PRO A 79 11.34 -7.52 13.39
CA PRO A 79 12.13 -8.63 13.90
C PRO A 79 12.35 -9.73 12.85
N PHE A 80 11.31 -10.13 12.14
CA PHE A 80 11.41 -11.14 11.09
C PHE A 80 12.24 -10.66 9.90
N ALA A 81 11.99 -9.44 9.41
CA ALA A 81 12.71 -8.87 8.29
C ALA A 81 14.19 -8.65 8.62
N LEU A 82 14.56 -8.27 9.85
CA LEU A 82 15.94 -8.12 10.27
C LEU A 82 16.68 -9.46 10.36
N VAL A 83 16.06 -10.50 10.93
CA VAL A 83 16.63 -11.86 10.94
C VAL A 83 16.77 -12.38 9.51
N PHE A 84 15.77 -12.18 8.65
CA PHE A 84 15.83 -12.53 7.23
C PHE A 84 16.97 -11.80 6.51
N THR A 85 17.15 -10.49 6.77
CA THR A 85 18.24 -9.68 6.23
C THR A 85 19.61 -10.17 6.70
N ALA A 86 19.76 -10.45 7.99
CA ALA A 86 21.01 -10.96 8.57
C ALA A 86 21.39 -12.33 7.99
N GLY A 87 20.41 -13.17 7.68
CA GLY A 87 20.63 -14.49 7.09
C GLY A 87 21.30 -14.50 5.71
N TRP A 88 21.43 -13.36 5.05
CA TRP A 88 22.16 -13.26 3.78
C TRP A 88 23.68 -13.23 3.94
N ILE A 89 24.20 -12.81 5.11
CA ILE A 89 25.64 -12.59 5.32
C ILE A 89 26.17 -13.17 6.61
N TRP A 90 25.31 -13.58 7.54
CA TRP A 90 25.73 -14.04 8.86
C TRP A 90 25.46 -15.54 9.02
N ASP A 91 26.52 -16.33 9.10
CA ASP A 91 26.48 -17.80 9.24
C ASP A 91 25.82 -18.27 10.55
N GLY A 92 25.68 -17.38 11.55
CA GLY A 92 24.93 -17.66 12.77
C GLY A 92 23.42 -17.84 12.57
N ILE A 93 22.88 -17.40 11.43
CA ILE A 93 21.48 -17.62 11.04
C ILE A 93 21.39 -18.92 10.23
N THR A 94 20.86 -19.96 10.84
CA THR A 94 20.68 -21.24 10.14
C THR A 94 19.70 -21.12 8.96
N PRO A 95 19.79 -21.99 7.94
CA PRO A 95 18.84 -22.01 6.83
C PRO A 95 17.38 -22.12 7.27
N THR A 96 17.11 -22.87 8.34
CA THR A 96 15.76 -23.00 8.92
C THR A 96 15.29 -21.70 9.55
N MET A 97 16.14 -21.02 10.32
CA MET A 97 15.82 -19.71 10.91
C MET A 97 15.55 -18.67 9.83
N MET A 98 16.38 -18.62 8.78
CA MET A 98 16.19 -17.72 7.64
C MET A 98 14.86 -18.01 6.91
N THR A 99 14.51 -19.28 6.73
CA THR A 99 13.24 -19.67 6.09
C THR A 99 12.03 -19.29 6.95
N ALA A 100 12.09 -19.52 8.26
CA ALA A 100 11.04 -19.11 9.20
C ALA A 100 10.90 -17.58 9.24
N ALA A 101 12.02 -16.85 9.25
CA ALA A 101 12.02 -15.39 9.20
C ALA A 101 11.43 -14.85 7.87
N ALA A 102 11.75 -15.49 6.73
CA ALA A 102 11.16 -15.17 5.45
C ALA A 102 9.64 -15.37 5.45
N ALA A 103 9.16 -16.51 6.01
CA ALA A 103 7.72 -16.77 6.13
C ALA A 103 7.01 -15.71 6.99
N GLY A 104 7.58 -15.38 8.16
CA GLY A 104 7.06 -14.32 9.02
C GLY A 104 7.06 -12.96 8.33
N THR A 105 8.14 -12.62 7.62
CA THR A 105 8.24 -11.38 6.83
C THR A 105 7.17 -11.31 5.74
N LEU A 106 6.94 -12.41 5.01
CA LEU A 106 5.90 -12.48 3.98
C LEU A 106 4.51 -12.23 4.55
N VAL A 107 4.14 -13.00 5.60
CA VAL A 107 2.80 -12.92 6.20
C VAL A 107 2.57 -11.53 6.80
N LEU A 108 3.52 -11.00 7.57
CA LEU A 108 3.36 -9.71 8.23
C LEU A 108 3.38 -8.54 7.23
N SER A 109 4.16 -8.63 6.14
CA SER A 109 4.11 -7.65 5.05
C SER A 109 2.74 -7.62 4.38
N LEU A 110 2.15 -8.80 4.09
CA LEU A 110 0.78 -8.89 3.55
C LEU A 110 -0.25 -8.31 4.52
N VAL A 111 -0.16 -8.68 5.81
CA VAL A 111 -1.06 -8.18 6.85
C VAL A 111 -0.95 -6.66 6.97
N THR A 112 0.27 -6.10 6.96
CA THR A 112 0.47 -4.65 7.07
C THR A 112 -0.16 -3.92 5.89
N VAL A 113 0.09 -4.33 4.65
CA VAL A 113 -0.51 -3.69 3.46
C VAL A 113 -2.03 -3.86 3.46
N TYR A 114 -2.55 -5.01 3.89
CA TYR A 114 -3.99 -5.22 4.02
C TYR A 114 -4.60 -4.31 5.09
N THR A 115 -4.01 -4.22 6.29
CA THR A 115 -4.52 -3.34 7.35
C THR A 115 -4.44 -1.88 6.97
N THR A 116 -3.39 -1.45 6.24
CA THR A 116 -3.30 -0.11 5.63
C THR A 116 -4.51 0.15 4.72
N SER A 117 -4.85 -0.80 3.85
CA SER A 117 -6.00 -0.65 2.94
C SER A 117 -7.32 -0.52 3.69
N MET A 118 -7.46 -1.25 4.81
CA MET A 118 -8.66 -1.25 5.63
C MET A 118 -8.89 0.06 6.40
N ILE A 119 -7.85 0.87 6.63
CA ILE A 119 -8.01 2.23 7.16
C ILE A 119 -8.98 3.02 6.29
N TYR A 120 -8.83 2.91 4.98
CA TYR A 120 -9.68 3.59 4.00
C TYR A 120 -10.98 2.81 3.74
N ALA A 121 -10.89 1.49 3.48
CA ALA A 121 -12.04 0.67 3.12
C ALA A 121 -13.13 0.61 4.21
N SER A 122 -12.77 0.82 5.48
CA SER A 122 -13.71 0.85 6.60
C SER A 122 -14.50 2.17 6.73
N LEU A 123 -14.13 3.23 6.01
CA LEU A 123 -14.76 4.54 6.09
C LEU A 123 -16.02 4.62 5.19
N LYS A 124 -17.12 4.08 5.68
CA LYS A 124 -18.41 3.96 4.95
C LYS A 124 -18.93 5.31 4.42
N THR A 125 -18.59 6.41 5.07
CA THR A 125 -19.01 7.77 4.66
C THR A 125 -18.39 8.25 3.36
N ILE A 126 -17.33 7.57 2.86
CA ILE A 126 -16.63 7.94 1.63
C ILE A 126 -16.73 6.78 0.63
N PRO A 127 -17.74 6.79 -0.29
CA PRO A 127 -17.98 5.67 -1.22
C PRO A 127 -16.76 5.33 -2.11
N ARG A 128 -15.92 6.35 -2.41
CA ARG A 128 -14.67 6.13 -3.17
C ARG A 128 -13.65 5.29 -2.43
N TRP A 129 -13.72 5.22 -1.11
CA TRP A 129 -12.81 4.44 -0.27
C TRP A 129 -13.48 3.16 0.22
N SER A 130 -14.76 3.23 0.60
CA SER A 130 -15.51 2.09 1.12
C SER A 130 -16.07 1.23 -0.01
N ASN A 131 -15.21 0.45 -0.64
CA ASN A 131 -15.60 -0.50 -1.70
C ASN A 131 -14.65 -1.69 -1.77
N GLY A 132 -15.08 -2.75 -2.45
CA GLY A 132 -14.33 -4.01 -2.56
C GLY A 132 -13.04 -3.94 -3.37
N PHE A 133 -12.78 -2.86 -4.12
CA PHE A 133 -11.56 -2.72 -4.92
C PHE A 133 -10.37 -2.20 -4.12
N VAL A 134 -10.58 -1.53 -2.98
CA VAL A 134 -9.51 -0.83 -2.26
C VAL A 134 -8.43 -1.80 -1.80
N SER A 135 -8.79 -2.87 -1.08
CA SER A 135 -7.80 -3.84 -0.60
C SER A 135 -7.06 -4.58 -1.72
N PRO A 136 -7.72 -5.10 -2.77
CA PRO A 136 -7.03 -5.66 -3.93
C PRO A 136 -6.07 -4.69 -4.61
N VAL A 137 -6.46 -3.42 -4.79
CA VAL A 137 -5.60 -2.39 -5.40
C VAL A 137 -4.35 -2.16 -4.54
N TYR A 138 -4.48 -2.05 -3.21
CA TYR A 138 -3.34 -1.86 -2.32
C TYR A 138 -2.35 -3.03 -2.40
N LEU A 139 -2.85 -4.27 -2.28
CA LEU A 139 -2.03 -5.48 -2.33
C LEU A 139 -1.34 -5.66 -3.69
N LEU A 140 -2.08 -5.48 -4.78
CA LEU A 140 -1.54 -5.64 -6.14
C LEU A 140 -0.55 -4.52 -6.49
N CYS A 141 -0.82 -3.27 -6.12
CA CYS A 141 0.12 -2.18 -6.34
C CYS A 141 1.41 -2.35 -5.52
N ALA A 142 1.32 -2.82 -4.28
CA ALA A 142 2.51 -3.15 -3.48
C ALA A 142 3.32 -4.27 -4.13
N ARG A 143 2.65 -5.35 -4.59
CA ARG A 143 3.29 -6.46 -5.30
C ARG A 143 3.91 -6.03 -6.62
N ALA A 144 3.22 -5.22 -7.41
CA ALA A 144 3.72 -4.73 -8.70
C ALA A 144 4.93 -3.80 -8.54
N SER A 145 4.84 -2.79 -7.67
CA SER A 145 5.96 -1.87 -7.42
C SER A 145 7.17 -2.56 -6.77
N GLY A 146 6.93 -3.48 -5.83
CA GLY A 146 7.98 -4.35 -5.29
C GLY A 146 8.57 -5.30 -6.33
N GLY A 147 7.74 -5.80 -7.25
CA GLY A 147 8.15 -6.65 -8.36
C GLY A 147 9.10 -5.97 -9.33
N LEU A 148 8.88 -4.68 -9.63
CA LEU A 148 9.81 -3.89 -10.45
C LEU A 148 11.19 -3.75 -9.79
N LEU A 149 11.22 -3.52 -8.47
CA LEU A 149 12.48 -3.51 -7.72
C LEU A 149 13.12 -4.89 -7.71
N PHE A 150 12.31 -5.95 -7.56
CA PHE A 150 12.78 -7.33 -7.58
C PHE A 150 13.35 -7.75 -8.94
N ALA A 151 12.79 -7.25 -10.06
CA ALA A 151 13.37 -7.44 -11.39
C ALA A 151 14.81 -6.91 -11.46
N GLY A 152 15.07 -5.74 -10.87
CA GLY A 152 16.43 -5.20 -10.74
C GLY A 152 17.35 -6.12 -9.92
N VAL A 153 16.85 -6.70 -8.83
CA VAL A 153 17.61 -7.66 -8.00
C VAL A 153 17.95 -8.92 -8.78
N LEU A 154 16.99 -9.48 -9.54
CA LEU A 154 17.22 -10.65 -10.39
C LEU A 154 18.27 -10.36 -11.48
N SER A 155 18.20 -9.17 -12.10
CA SER A 155 19.17 -8.74 -13.09
C SER A 155 20.59 -8.65 -12.50
N LEU A 156 20.73 -8.02 -11.33
CA LEU A 156 22.01 -7.92 -10.61
C LEU A 156 22.56 -9.28 -10.14
N SER A 157 21.68 -10.24 -9.91
CA SER A 157 22.03 -11.61 -9.50
C SER A 157 22.34 -12.54 -10.67
N GLY A 158 22.14 -12.08 -11.91
CA GLY A 158 22.23 -12.95 -13.11
C GLY A 158 21.12 -14.00 -13.17
N ALA A 159 20.06 -13.83 -12.40
CA ALA A 159 18.91 -14.75 -12.31
C ALA A 159 17.67 -14.23 -13.08
N ALA A 160 17.84 -13.18 -13.88
CA ALA A 160 16.78 -12.61 -14.71
C ALA A 160 16.60 -13.48 -15.96
N GLY A 161 15.56 -14.31 -15.97
CA GLY A 161 15.14 -15.08 -17.12
C GLY A 161 13.86 -14.55 -17.75
N MET A 162 13.50 -15.07 -18.91
CA MET A 162 12.28 -14.66 -19.61
C MET A 162 11.01 -14.97 -18.80
N ASN A 163 10.96 -16.13 -18.15
CA ASN A 163 9.80 -16.56 -17.37
C ASN A 163 9.57 -15.65 -16.17
N GLU A 164 10.64 -15.21 -15.49
CA GLU A 164 10.61 -14.29 -14.37
C GLU A 164 10.07 -12.92 -14.81
N MET A 165 10.57 -12.41 -15.91
CA MET A 165 10.10 -11.13 -16.45
C MET A 165 8.63 -11.20 -16.89
N ILE A 166 8.20 -12.29 -17.51
CA ILE A 166 6.78 -12.51 -17.86
C ILE A 166 5.90 -12.55 -16.60
N LEU A 167 6.34 -13.25 -15.55
CA LEU A 167 5.60 -13.30 -14.28
C LEU A 167 5.43 -11.91 -13.66
N LEU A 168 6.52 -11.13 -13.58
CA LEU A 168 6.49 -9.79 -12.99
C LEU A 168 5.65 -8.83 -13.83
N LEU A 169 5.74 -8.93 -15.17
CA LEU A 169 4.90 -8.18 -16.09
C LEU A 169 3.42 -8.57 -15.92
N ALA A 170 3.10 -9.85 -15.80
CA ALA A 170 1.72 -10.29 -15.56
C ALA A 170 1.15 -9.71 -14.27
N VAL A 171 1.92 -9.70 -13.17
CA VAL A 171 1.50 -9.07 -11.91
C VAL A 171 1.27 -7.57 -12.08
N LEU A 172 2.13 -6.87 -12.82
CA LEU A 172 1.97 -5.46 -13.14
C LEU A 172 0.69 -5.20 -13.94
N LEU A 173 0.45 -5.99 -14.99
CA LEU A 173 -0.76 -5.86 -15.82
C LEU A 173 -2.04 -6.14 -15.02
N VAL A 174 -2.06 -7.19 -14.19
CA VAL A 174 -3.21 -7.48 -13.31
C VAL A 174 -3.46 -6.32 -12.35
N ALA A 175 -2.41 -5.75 -11.74
CA ALA A 175 -2.55 -4.60 -10.85
C ALA A 175 -3.19 -3.40 -11.58
N TRP A 176 -2.79 -3.13 -12.83
CA TRP A 176 -3.34 -2.05 -13.63
C TRP A 176 -4.77 -2.33 -14.11
N VAL A 177 -5.08 -3.55 -14.50
CA VAL A 177 -6.46 -3.94 -14.83
C VAL A 177 -7.39 -3.67 -13.65
N VAL A 178 -7.05 -4.16 -12.45
CA VAL A 178 -7.85 -3.92 -11.25
C VAL A 178 -7.92 -2.43 -10.91
N LYS A 179 -6.83 -1.67 -11.09
CA LYS A 179 -6.81 -0.22 -10.88
C LYS A 179 -7.72 0.53 -11.83
N VAL A 180 -7.78 0.14 -13.10
CA VAL A 180 -8.69 0.73 -14.10
C VAL A 180 -10.15 0.42 -13.78
N TYR A 181 -10.45 -0.82 -13.37
CA TYR A 181 -11.80 -1.18 -12.89
C TYR A 181 -12.20 -0.37 -11.67
N TYR A 182 -11.30 -0.19 -10.69
CA TYR A 182 -11.51 0.69 -9.55
C TYR A 182 -11.82 2.12 -9.99
N TRP A 183 -11.07 2.69 -10.94
CA TRP A 183 -11.35 4.04 -11.44
C TRP A 183 -12.71 4.14 -12.12
N ARG A 184 -13.09 3.14 -12.94
CA ARG A 184 -14.42 3.08 -13.53
C ARG A 184 -15.52 3.03 -12.48
N TYR A 185 -15.32 2.19 -11.46
CA TYR A 185 -16.28 2.09 -10.34
C TYR A 185 -16.48 3.43 -9.64
N ILE A 186 -15.41 4.11 -9.21
CA ILE A 186 -15.53 5.39 -8.49
C ILE A 186 -16.06 6.54 -9.35
N ASP A 187 -15.93 6.47 -10.67
CA ASP A 187 -16.47 7.47 -11.59
C ASP A 187 -17.98 7.27 -11.84
N THR A 188 -18.47 6.05 -11.67
CA THR A 188 -19.89 5.69 -11.87
C THR A 188 -20.67 5.53 -10.56
N ALA A 189 -19.97 5.37 -9.43
CA ALA A 189 -20.60 5.23 -8.12
C ALA A 189 -21.38 6.51 -7.76
N ARG A 190 -22.69 6.35 -7.53
CA ARG A 190 -23.54 7.42 -7.01
C ARG A 190 -23.39 7.51 -5.50
N ALA A 191 -23.55 8.71 -4.96
CA ALA A 191 -23.67 8.88 -3.52
C ALA A 191 -24.95 8.14 -3.06
N GLU A 192 -24.83 7.33 -2.02
CA GLU A 192 -25.97 6.60 -1.44
C GLU A 192 -26.94 7.55 -0.72
N SER A 193 -26.46 8.74 -0.36
CA SER A 193 -27.25 9.77 0.33
C SER A 193 -26.94 11.15 -0.25
N ASP A 194 -27.98 11.95 -0.40
CA ASP A 194 -27.93 13.36 -0.74
C ASP A 194 -28.63 14.21 0.34
N ALA A 195 -28.68 15.52 0.17
CA ALA A 195 -29.35 16.39 1.14
C ALA A 195 -30.84 16.08 1.28
N GLY A 196 -31.50 15.62 0.21
CA GLY A 196 -32.91 15.24 0.24
C GLY A 196 -33.15 13.96 1.07
N THR A 197 -32.33 12.93 0.84
CA THR A 197 -32.43 11.65 1.57
C THR A 197 -31.99 11.79 3.02
N ALA A 198 -30.94 12.60 3.29
CA ALA A 198 -30.42 12.82 4.64
C ALA A 198 -31.39 13.57 5.55
N THR A 199 -32.16 14.50 4.98
CA THR A 199 -33.16 15.28 5.73
C THR A 199 -34.58 14.69 5.67
N GLY A 200 -34.82 13.71 4.79
CA GLY A 200 -36.14 13.19 4.49
C GLY A 200 -37.04 14.18 3.73
N LEU A 201 -36.54 15.34 3.32
CA LEU A 201 -37.32 16.41 2.68
C LEU A 201 -37.29 16.36 1.16
N GLY A 202 -36.57 15.40 0.56
CA GLY A 202 -36.43 15.29 -0.90
C GLY A 202 -37.72 15.13 -1.66
N HIS A 203 -38.79 14.63 -1.01
CA HIS A 203 -40.16 14.50 -1.59
C HIS A 203 -40.87 15.85 -1.74
N LEU A 204 -40.44 16.88 -1.01
CA LEU A 204 -41.00 18.24 -1.09
C LEU A 204 -40.32 19.11 -2.17
N GLY A 205 -39.17 18.69 -2.69
CA GLY A 205 -38.44 19.40 -3.72
C GLY A 205 -36.93 19.30 -3.55
N LYS A 206 -36.20 20.18 -4.26
CA LYS A 206 -34.74 20.25 -4.17
C LYS A 206 -34.32 20.85 -2.84
N VAL A 207 -33.70 20.02 -1.99
CA VAL A 207 -33.17 20.49 -0.70
C VAL A 207 -31.85 21.22 -0.92
N THR A 208 -31.76 22.44 -0.39
CA THR A 208 -30.54 23.27 -0.38
C THR A 208 -30.25 23.74 1.03
N GLN A 209 -28.98 23.94 1.35
CA GLN A 209 -28.58 24.53 2.63
C GLN A 209 -28.89 26.02 2.62
N LEU A 210 -29.53 26.53 3.66
CA LEU A 210 -29.77 27.96 3.85
C LEU A 210 -28.46 28.69 4.20
N GLU A 211 -27.68 28.07 5.08
CA GLU A 211 -26.36 28.57 5.48
C GLU A 211 -25.32 27.45 5.39
N ALA A 212 -24.08 27.82 5.06
CA ALA A 212 -22.98 26.87 5.07
C ALA A 212 -22.70 26.39 6.52
N PRO A 213 -22.39 25.09 6.74
CA PRO A 213 -22.15 24.56 8.08
C PRO A 213 -20.89 25.17 8.75
N HIS A 214 -20.07 25.87 7.99
CA HIS A 214 -18.86 26.55 8.47
C HIS A 214 -18.77 27.95 7.85
N THR A 215 -18.60 28.94 8.70
CA THR A 215 -18.39 30.36 8.31
C THR A 215 -16.94 30.68 8.00
N SER A 216 -16.00 29.83 8.47
CA SER A 216 -14.58 29.94 8.19
C SER A 216 -14.01 28.60 7.72
N GLU A 217 -13.01 28.67 6.84
CA GLU A 217 -12.26 27.47 6.43
C GLU A 217 -11.50 26.89 7.61
N ASN A 218 -11.69 25.59 7.86
CA ASN A 218 -10.87 24.82 8.78
C ASN A 218 -9.91 23.89 8.01
N TYR A 219 -8.94 23.28 8.71
CA TYR A 219 -7.96 22.42 8.08
C TYR A 219 -8.61 21.18 7.39
N LEU A 220 -9.72 20.66 7.94
CA LEU A 220 -10.45 19.53 7.34
C LEU A 220 -11.05 19.92 5.99
N LEU A 221 -11.62 21.11 5.86
CA LEU A 221 -12.16 21.60 4.59
C LEU A 221 -11.04 21.80 3.56
N LYS A 222 -9.87 22.28 4.00
CA LYS A 222 -8.70 22.46 3.11
C LYS A 222 -8.10 21.14 2.67
N GLU A 223 -7.88 20.21 3.58
CA GLU A 223 -7.26 18.92 3.30
C GLU A 223 -8.22 17.91 2.65
N MET A 224 -9.44 17.78 3.18
CA MET A 224 -10.44 16.83 2.68
C MET A 224 -11.18 17.32 1.43
N GLY A 225 -11.15 18.60 1.13
CA GLY A 225 -11.75 19.16 -0.08
C GLY A 225 -11.05 18.73 -1.36
N TYR A 226 -9.78 18.29 -1.29
CA TYR A 226 -8.99 17.81 -2.44
C TYR A 226 -9.07 18.69 -3.68
N GLN A 227 -9.22 20.01 -3.52
CA GLN A 227 -9.48 20.96 -4.61
C GLN A 227 -8.45 20.84 -5.75
N VAL A 228 -7.15 20.79 -5.39
CA VAL A 228 -6.05 20.68 -6.37
C VAL A 228 -6.09 19.30 -7.04
N ALA A 229 -6.30 18.23 -6.27
CA ALA A 229 -6.35 16.86 -6.80
C ALA A 229 -7.57 16.67 -7.72
N GLN A 230 -8.73 17.22 -7.37
CA GLN A 230 -9.93 17.18 -8.22
C GLN A 230 -9.72 17.94 -9.53
N LYS A 231 -9.17 19.17 -9.47
CA LYS A 231 -8.85 20.00 -10.65
C LYS A 231 -7.91 19.27 -11.61
N HIS A 232 -6.95 18.52 -11.09
CA HIS A 232 -5.92 17.83 -11.87
C HIS A 232 -6.14 16.30 -12.01
N ALA A 233 -7.28 15.78 -11.59
CA ALA A 233 -7.52 14.32 -11.52
C ALA A 233 -7.19 13.58 -12.83
N ARG A 234 -7.62 14.13 -14.00
CA ARG A 234 -7.32 13.51 -15.31
C ARG A 234 -5.81 13.49 -15.62
N LYS A 235 -5.09 14.58 -15.30
CA LYS A 235 -3.64 14.67 -15.51
C LYS A 235 -2.90 13.68 -14.58
N LEU A 236 -3.29 13.62 -13.32
CA LEU A 236 -2.71 12.71 -12.33
C LEU A 236 -2.92 11.24 -12.74
N ARG A 237 -4.11 10.86 -13.21
CA ARG A 237 -4.38 9.50 -13.72
C ARG A 237 -3.52 9.18 -14.94
N ARG A 238 -3.34 10.14 -15.87
CA ARG A 238 -2.47 9.97 -17.04
C ARG A 238 -1.02 9.77 -16.62
N TYR A 239 -0.50 10.59 -15.72
CA TYR A 239 0.87 10.43 -15.20
C TYR A 239 1.04 9.11 -14.46
N ALA A 240 0.08 8.72 -13.62
CA ALA A 240 0.12 7.43 -12.95
C ALA A 240 0.18 6.27 -13.95
N PHE A 241 -0.61 6.31 -15.03
CA PHE A 241 -0.61 5.30 -16.07
C PHE A 241 0.72 5.25 -16.84
N ILE A 242 1.23 6.40 -17.26
CA ILE A 242 2.50 6.47 -18.00
C ILE A 242 3.66 5.98 -17.13
N LEU A 243 3.82 6.53 -15.92
CA LEU A 243 4.94 6.22 -15.04
C LEU A 243 4.84 4.83 -14.40
N GLY A 244 3.62 4.35 -14.17
CA GLY A 244 3.41 3.09 -13.46
C GLY A 244 3.18 1.87 -14.35
N LEU A 245 2.86 2.07 -15.63
CA LEU A 245 2.68 0.97 -16.59
C LEU A 245 3.58 1.13 -17.81
N VAL A 246 3.49 2.27 -18.54
CA VAL A 246 4.20 2.40 -19.82
C VAL A 246 5.71 2.37 -19.63
N VAL A 247 6.24 3.21 -18.73
CA VAL A 247 7.69 3.28 -18.48
C VAL A 247 8.30 1.95 -18.01
N PRO A 248 7.67 1.16 -17.12
CA PRO A 248 8.23 -0.13 -16.73
C PRO A 248 8.19 -1.22 -17.81
N VAL A 249 7.39 -1.05 -18.87
CA VAL A 249 7.21 -2.05 -19.94
C VAL A 249 8.12 -1.78 -21.14
N VAL A 250 8.52 -0.52 -21.34
CA VAL A 250 9.43 -0.07 -22.41
C VAL A 250 10.87 -0.19 -21.97
#